data_a19b7b8c49ca34132d9c63a9856fd2b2
#
_entry.id   a19b7b8c49ca34132d9c63a9856fd2b2
#
_cell.length_a   1.000
_cell.length_b   1.000
_cell.length_c   1.000
_cell.angle_alpha   90.00
_cell.angle_beta   90.00
_cell.angle_gamma   90.00
#
_symmetry.space_group_name_H-M   'P 1'
#
loop_
_entity.id
_entity.type
_entity.pdbx_description
1 polymer ?
#
loop_
_entity_poly.entity_id
_entity_poly.type
_entity_poly.pdbx_seq_one_letter_code
_entity_poly.pdbx_strand_id
1 'polypeptide(L)'
;MVRYGDDIVMGFQHRLEAQRWLQELKERLGKFGLELHPEKTRLIEFGRFAAERRSKAGLGKPETFSFLGFTHYCAKTRKGAFTIKRQSMAKRMRAKLLEIKAQLQRQMHSTVAEMGAWLRSVVRGWLNYHGVPGNSPSLGRFRNEVGRIWVGVLRRRSQKFRRRRWQYMARLIRYWLPPARILHPYPNERLAVR
;
A
#
# COMPACT_ATOMS: atom_id res chain seq x y z
N MET A 1 -18.35 8.18 7.95
CA MET A 1 -17.09 8.50 8.65
C MET A 1 -16.31 7.22 8.93
N VAL A 2 -15.00 7.22 8.68
CA VAL A 2 -14.10 6.15 9.11
C VAL A 2 -12.99 6.81 9.93
N ARG A 3 -12.75 6.28 11.13
CA ARG A 3 -11.72 6.78 12.06
C ARG A 3 -10.82 5.63 12.50
N TYR A 4 -9.54 5.89 12.58
CA TYR A 4 -8.54 4.99 13.13
C TYR A 4 -7.47 5.80 13.86
N GLY A 5 -7.50 5.78 15.19
CA GLY A 5 -6.67 6.66 16.01
C GLY A 5 -6.96 8.13 15.68
N ASP A 6 -5.91 8.84 15.26
CA ASP A 6 -5.96 10.25 14.88
C ASP A 6 -6.33 10.47 13.41
N ASP A 7 -6.28 9.41 12.58
CA ASP A 7 -6.62 9.50 11.18
C ASP A 7 -8.13 9.38 10.97
N ILE A 8 -8.73 10.36 10.29
CA ILE A 8 -10.17 10.42 9.98
C ILE A 8 -10.37 10.61 8.48
N VAL A 9 -11.30 9.85 7.90
CA VAL A 9 -11.79 10.04 6.52
C VAL A 9 -13.30 10.21 6.56
N MET A 10 -13.79 11.31 5.99
CA MET A 10 -15.22 11.61 5.86
C MET A 10 -15.59 11.81 4.39
N GLY A 11 -16.76 11.31 4.01
CA GLY A 11 -17.35 11.53 2.69
C GLY A 11 -18.62 12.37 2.81
N PHE A 12 -18.77 13.34 1.90
CA PHE A 12 -19.92 14.21 1.76
C PHE A 12 -20.42 14.19 0.33
N GLN A 13 -21.69 14.43 0.12
CA GLN A 13 -22.25 14.54 -1.23
C GLN A 13 -21.99 15.93 -1.82
N HIS A 14 -22.05 16.97 -1.00
CA HIS A 14 -21.89 18.36 -1.39
C HIS A 14 -20.65 19.01 -0.77
N ARG A 15 -19.96 19.80 -1.60
CA ARG A 15 -18.74 20.50 -1.18
C ARG A 15 -18.99 21.47 -0.01
N LEU A 16 -20.11 22.16 -0.03
CA LEU A 16 -20.46 23.13 1.01
C LEU A 16 -20.65 22.47 2.38
N GLU A 17 -21.27 21.28 2.42
CA GLU A 17 -21.41 20.50 3.65
C GLU A 17 -20.04 20.09 4.20
N ALA A 18 -19.14 19.64 3.34
CA ALA A 18 -17.79 19.27 3.75
C ALA A 18 -17.01 20.47 4.30
N GLN A 19 -17.18 21.66 3.71
CA GLN A 19 -16.53 22.88 4.19
C GLN A 19 -17.07 23.33 5.55
N ARG A 20 -18.40 23.33 5.71
CA ARG A 20 -19.06 23.65 6.99
C ARG A 20 -18.61 22.70 8.10
N TRP A 21 -18.68 21.41 7.83
CA TRP A 21 -18.26 20.39 8.78
C TRP A 21 -16.79 20.52 9.18
N LEU A 22 -15.90 20.83 8.24
CA LEU A 22 -14.49 21.04 8.53
C LEU A 22 -14.28 22.25 9.46
N GLN A 23 -15.05 23.33 9.26
CA GLN A 23 -14.99 24.50 10.11
C GLN A 23 -15.51 24.20 11.52
N GLU A 24 -16.67 23.55 11.63
CA GLU A 24 -17.25 23.12 12.90
C GLU A 24 -16.32 22.19 13.68
N LEU A 25 -15.63 21.26 12.96
CA LEU A 25 -14.65 20.38 13.57
C LEU A 25 -13.45 21.16 14.14
N LYS A 26 -12.94 22.15 13.41
CA LYS A 26 -11.85 23.01 13.90
C LYS A 26 -12.24 23.75 15.18
N GLU A 27 -13.42 24.37 15.18
CA GLU A 27 -13.94 25.08 16.34
C GLU A 27 -14.16 24.18 17.56
N ARG A 28 -14.71 22.97 17.31
CA ARG A 28 -14.91 21.97 18.35
C ARG A 28 -13.60 21.48 18.96
N LEU A 29 -12.61 21.17 18.13
CA LEU A 29 -11.29 20.72 18.60
C LEU A 29 -10.57 21.83 19.36
N GLY A 30 -10.68 23.08 18.90
CA GLY A 30 -10.10 24.25 19.58
C GLY A 30 -10.60 24.42 21.02
N LYS A 31 -11.87 24.06 21.32
CA LYS A 31 -12.42 24.06 22.67
C LYS A 31 -11.71 23.10 23.64
N PHE A 32 -11.02 22.10 23.10
CA PHE A 32 -10.26 21.12 23.88
C PHE A 32 -8.74 21.31 23.74
N GLY A 33 -8.29 22.44 23.20
CA GLY A 33 -6.87 22.69 22.96
C GLY A 33 -6.24 21.79 21.88
N LEU A 34 -7.07 21.21 21.00
CA LEU A 34 -6.63 20.34 19.91
C LEU A 34 -6.71 21.09 18.58
N GLU A 35 -5.73 20.81 17.70
CA GLU A 35 -5.68 21.42 16.37
C GLU A 35 -5.62 20.36 15.27
N LEU A 36 -6.23 20.66 14.11
CA LEU A 36 -6.06 19.88 12.91
C LEU A 36 -4.71 20.19 12.26
N HIS A 37 -3.96 19.17 11.93
CA HIS A 37 -2.67 19.35 11.25
C HIS A 37 -2.87 19.98 9.86
N PRO A 38 -2.35 21.20 9.60
CA PRO A 38 -2.69 21.98 8.40
C PRO A 38 -2.30 21.29 7.10
N GLU A 39 -1.12 20.67 7.04
CA GLU A 39 -0.64 19.99 5.81
C GLU A 39 -1.27 18.63 5.55
N LYS A 40 -1.78 17.95 6.60
CA LYS A 40 -2.37 16.62 6.48
C LYS A 40 -3.88 16.67 6.30
N THR A 41 -4.54 17.71 6.80
CA THR A 41 -6.00 17.89 6.66
C THR A 41 -6.30 18.46 5.28
N ARG A 42 -7.01 17.70 4.45
CA ARG A 42 -7.28 18.08 3.07
C ARG A 42 -8.74 17.85 2.72
N LEU A 43 -9.33 18.82 2.05
CA LEU A 43 -10.61 18.69 1.37
C LEU A 43 -10.32 18.38 -0.11
N ILE A 44 -10.75 17.19 -0.58
CA ILE A 44 -10.47 16.73 -1.93
C ILE A 44 -11.75 16.39 -2.68
N GLU A 45 -11.74 16.56 -3.99
CA GLU A 45 -12.80 16.07 -4.86
C GLU A 45 -12.55 14.63 -5.25
N PHE A 46 -13.42 13.72 -4.74
CA PHE A 46 -13.26 12.28 -4.86
C PHE A 46 -14.62 11.62 -5.15
N GLY A 47 -14.65 10.53 -5.89
CA GLY A 47 -15.87 9.76 -6.12
C GLY A 47 -16.23 9.58 -7.58
N ARG A 48 -17.45 9.06 -7.82
CA ARG A 48 -17.93 8.61 -9.15
C ARG A 48 -17.84 9.71 -10.22
N PHE A 49 -18.22 10.92 -9.89
CA PHE A 49 -18.30 12.04 -10.81
C PHE A 49 -17.07 12.97 -10.79
N ALA A 50 -16.08 12.69 -9.91
CA ALA A 50 -14.92 13.56 -9.77
C ALA A 50 -14.11 13.66 -11.07
N ALA A 51 -13.94 12.54 -11.80
CA ALA A 51 -13.19 12.54 -13.06
C ALA A 51 -13.84 13.41 -14.13
N GLU A 52 -15.18 13.35 -14.26
CA GLU A 52 -15.93 14.14 -15.25
C GLU A 52 -15.93 15.63 -14.90
N ARG A 53 -16.24 15.97 -13.65
CA ARG A 53 -16.25 17.36 -13.18
C ARG A 53 -14.89 18.03 -13.33
N ARG A 54 -13.82 17.35 -12.93
CA ARG A 54 -12.45 17.85 -13.07
C ARG A 54 -12.04 18.03 -14.52
N SER A 55 -12.43 17.10 -15.41
CA SER A 55 -12.20 17.22 -16.87
C SER A 55 -12.90 18.44 -17.45
N LYS A 56 -14.19 18.67 -17.10
CA LYS A 56 -14.94 19.86 -17.52
C LYS A 56 -14.36 21.17 -17.03
N ALA A 57 -13.72 21.15 -15.85
CA ALA A 57 -13.04 22.31 -15.27
C ALA A 57 -11.59 22.47 -15.75
N GLY A 58 -11.11 21.71 -16.73
CA GLY A 58 -9.71 21.74 -17.20
C GLY A 58 -8.69 21.24 -16.17
N LEU A 59 -9.15 20.58 -15.09
CA LEU A 59 -8.31 20.01 -14.06
C LEU A 59 -7.91 18.58 -14.41
N GLY A 60 -6.77 18.12 -13.93
CA GLY A 60 -6.27 16.76 -14.18
C GLY A 60 -7.10 15.65 -13.53
N LYS A 61 -6.53 14.47 -13.42
CA LYS A 61 -7.18 13.29 -12.79
C LYS A 61 -7.68 13.60 -11.38
N PRO A 62 -8.70 12.85 -10.88
CA PRO A 62 -9.15 12.97 -9.50
C PRO A 62 -8.01 12.84 -8.50
N GLU A 63 -8.10 13.57 -7.42
CA GLU A 63 -7.12 13.52 -6.36
C GLU A 63 -7.11 12.14 -5.69
N THR A 64 -6.03 11.87 -5.00
CA THR A 64 -5.85 10.63 -4.24
C THR A 64 -5.61 10.97 -2.78
N PHE A 65 -5.96 10.05 -1.89
CA PHE A 65 -5.63 10.20 -0.48
C PHE A 65 -4.99 8.93 0.07
N SER A 66 -4.19 9.11 1.11
CA SER A 66 -3.51 8.02 1.80
C SER A 66 -4.21 7.76 3.14
N PHE A 67 -4.57 6.49 3.37
CA PHE A 67 -5.18 6.06 4.61
C PHE A 67 -4.75 4.62 4.94
N LEU A 68 -4.37 4.36 6.18
CA LEU A 68 -3.94 3.05 6.68
C LEU A 68 -2.91 2.33 5.78
N GLY A 69 -1.89 3.06 5.30
CA GLY A 69 -0.83 2.47 4.48
C GLY A 69 -1.18 2.24 3.01
N PHE A 70 -2.37 2.66 2.58
CA PHE A 70 -2.83 2.58 1.20
C PHE A 70 -3.06 3.96 0.61
N THR A 71 -2.79 4.11 -0.67
CA THR A 71 -3.27 5.23 -1.48
C THR A 71 -4.57 4.80 -2.14
N HIS A 72 -5.64 5.58 -1.92
CA HIS A 72 -6.96 5.38 -2.49
C HIS A 72 -7.10 6.27 -3.73
N TYR A 73 -7.66 5.73 -4.81
CA TYR A 73 -7.86 6.46 -6.05
C TYR A 73 -9.11 6.00 -6.80
N CYS A 74 -9.71 6.94 -7.54
CA CYS A 74 -10.85 6.68 -8.41
C CYS A 74 -10.41 5.86 -9.62
N ALA A 75 -11.15 4.80 -9.96
CA ALA A 75 -10.85 3.92 -11.07
C ALA A 75 -12.14 3.37 -11.70
N LYS A 76 -11.97 2.63 -12.78
CA LYS A 76 -13.05 1.84 -13.41
C LYS A 76 -12.74 0.35 -13.30
N THR A 77 -13.78 -0.45 -13.18
CA THR A 77 -13.72 -1.91 -13.32
C THR A 77 -13.46 -2.28 -14.78
N ARG A 78 -13.20 -3.57 -15.05
CA ARG A 78 -13.10 -4.07 -16.44
C ARG A 78 -14.41 -3.87 -17.24
N LYS A 79 -15.55 -3.83 -16.55
CA LYS A 79 -16.88 -3.57 -17.14
C LYS A 79 -17.22 -2.08 -17.24
N GLY A 80 -16.27 -1.17 -16.99
CA GLY A 80 -16.46 0.28 -17.06
C GLY A 80 -17.12 0.93 -15.84
N ALA A 81 -17.65 0.17 -14.90
CA ALA A 81 -18.26 0.70 -13.69
C ALA A 81 -17.25 1.39 -12.78
N PHE A 82 -17.68 2.46 -12.11
CA PHE A 82 -16.84 3.16 -11.11
C PHE A 82 -16.45 2.24 -9.95
N THR A 83 -15.21 2.37 -9.51
CA THR A 83 -14.71 1.71 -8.31
C THR A 83 -13.62 2.53 -7.64
N ILE A 84 -13.43 2.32 -6.36
CA ILE A 84 -12.29 2.85 -5.61
C ILE A 84 -11.25 1.74 -5.50
N LYS A 85 -10.06 1.99 -6.02
CA LYS A 85 -8.93 1.07 -5.87
C LYS A 85 -8.00 1.53 -4.75
N ARG A 86 -7.33 0.55 -4.14
CA ARG A 86 -6.34 0.74 -3.08
C ARG A 86 -5.01 0.21 -3.58
N GLN A 87 -3.96 0.98 -3.36
CA GLN A 87 -2.59 0.60 -3.70
C GLN A 87 -1.71 0.82 -2.47
N SER A 88 -0.80 -0.10 -2.18
CA SER A 88 0.20 0.11 -1.12
C SER A 88 0.96 1.42 -1.34
N MET A 89 1.10 2.23 -0.29
CA MET A 89 1.83 3.50 -0.38
C MET A 89 3.28 3.26 -0.80
N ALA A 90 3.72 3.93 -1.86
CA ALA A 90 5.07 3.79 -2.41
C ALA A 90 6.16 4.14 -1.36
N LYS A 91 5.92 5.16 -0.53
CA LYS A 91 6.85 5.57 0.54
C LYS A 91 7.03 4.44 1.56
N ARG A 92 5.94 3.82 2.02
CA ARG A 92 6.00 2.70 3.00
C ARG A 92 6.66 1.45 2.39
N MET A 93 6.33 1.13 1.13
CA MET A 93 6.96 0.02 0.43
C MET A 93 8.47 0.22 0.30
N ARG A 94 8.90 1.42 -0.10
CA ARG A 94 10.32 1.77 -0.23
C ARG A 94 11.05 1.66 1.10
N ALA A 95 10.48 2.21 2.18
CA ALA A 95 11.05 2.10 3.51
C ALA A 95 11.24 0.64 3.95
N LYS A 96 10.22 -0.21 3.74
CA LYS A 96 10.30 -1.64 4.07
C LYS A 96 11.34 -2.38 3.24
N LEU A 97 11.48 -2.07 1.96
CA LEU A 97 12.51 -2.65 1.10
C LEU A 97 13.93 -2.24 1.53
N LEU A 98 14.13 -1.00 1.99
CA LEU A 98 15.41 -0.55 2.55
C LEU A 98 15.74 -1.27 3.85
N GLU A 99 14.76 -1.43 4.75
CA GLU A 99 14.91 -2.21 5.98
C GLU A 99 15.31 -3.66 5.67
N ILE A 100 14.62 -4.32 4.73
CA ILE A 100 14.94 -5.69 4.30
C ILE A 100 16.36 -5.75 3.75
N LYS A 101 16.77 -4.80 2.91
CA LYS A 101 18.12 -4.74 2.36
C LYS A 101 19.17 -4.63 3.45
N ALA A 102 18.99 -3.72 4.39
CA ALA A 102 19.90 -3.51 5.50
C ALA A 102 20.04 -4.77 6.37
N GLN A 103 18.92 -5.43 6.68
CA GLN A 103 18.94 -6.66 7.49
C GLN A 103 19.60 -7.83 6.74
N LEU A 104 19.35 -8.01 5.45
CA LEU A 104 20.02 -9.02 4.64
C LEU A 104 21.54 -8.78 4.54
N GLN A 105 21.97 -7.51 4.53
CA GLN A 105 23.39 -7.18 4.55
C GLN A 105 24.04 -7.54 5.90
N ARG A 106 23.36 -7.31 7.03
CA ARG A 106 23.83 -7.73 8.35
C ARG A 106 23.94 -9.25 8.47
N GLN A 107 22.99 -9.97 7.86
CA GLN A 107 22.93 -11.44 7.83
C GLN A 107 23.73 -12.05 6.67
N MET A 108 24.64 -11.30 6.05
CA MET A 108 25.33 -11.77 4.83
C MET A 108 26.09 -13.08 5.02
N HIS A 109 26.53 -13.39 6.23
CA HIS A 109 27.26 -14.61 6.59
C HIS A 109 26.36 -15.76 7.08
N SER A 110 25.07 -15.52 7.31
CA SER A 110 24.09 -16.56 7.68
C SER A 110 23.86 -17.55 6.53
N THR A 111 23.32 -18.70 6.84
CA THR A 111 22.98 -19.70 5.81
C THR A 111 21.87 -19.18 4.89
N VAL A 112 21.80 -19.72 3.67
CA VAL A 112 20.71 -19.38 2.72
C VAL A 112 19.36 -19.76 3.30
N ALA A 113 19.30 -20.84 4.07
CA ALA A 113 18.08 -21.31 4.73
C ALA A 113 17.57 -20.33 5.80
N GLU A 114 18.46 -19.84 6.67
CA GLU A 114 18.12 -18.85 7.70
C GLU A 114 17.62 -17.54 7.08
N MET A 115 18.37 -17.01 6.10
CA MET A 115 17.94 -15.81 5.35
C MET A 115 16.60 -16.03 4.68
N GLY A 116 16.37 -17.20 4.06
CA GLY A 116 15.14 -17.56 3.38
C GLY A 116 13.96 -17.69 4.34
N ALA A 117 14.13 -18.31 5.50
CA ALA A 117 13.12 -18.45 6.54
C ALA A 117 12.69 -17.08 7.08
N TRP A 118 13.67 -16.22 7.37
CA TRP A 118 13.41 -14.85 7.80
C TRP A 118 12.64 -14.06 6.72
N LEU A 119 13.08 -14.10 5.47
CA LEU A 119 12.39 -13.43 4.36
C LEU A 119 10.96 -13.96 4.17
N ARG A 120 10.74 -15.28 4.31
CA ARG A 120 9.40 -15.88 4.25
C ARG A 120 8.47 -15.24 5.28
N SER A 121 8.93 -15.08 6.51
CA SER A 121 8.15 -14.46 7.60
C SER A 121 7.82 -13.00 7.27
N VAL A 122 8.82 -12.19 6.89
CA VAL A 122 8.65 -10.78 6.57
C VAL A 122 7.70 -10.58 5.39
N VAL A 123 7.89 -11.34 4.30
CA VAL A 123 7.04 -11.24 3.10
C VAL A 123 5.61 -11.71 3.41
N ARG A 124 5.43 -12.76 4.21
CA ARG A 124 4.10 -13.21 4.66
C ARG A 124 3.39 -12.12 5.44
N GLY A 125 4.07 -11.49 6.41
CA GLY A 125 3.49 -10.38 7.18
C GLY A 125 3.06 -9.21 6.29
N TRP A 126 3.91 -8.82 5.32
CA TRP A 126 3.55 -7.79 4.34
C TRP A 126 2.34 -8.17 3.50
N LEU A 127 2.30 -9.41 2.97
CA LEU A 127 1.19 -9.90 2.16
C LEU A 127 -0.12 -10.02 2.96
N ASN A 128 -0.04 -10.43 4.23
CA ASN A 128 -1.21 -10.51 5.10
C ASN A 128 -1.87 -9.14 5.28
N TYR A 129 -1.08 -8.09 5.46
CA TYR A 129 -1.63 -6.74 5.61
C TYR A 129 -2.08 -6.13 4.29
N HIS A 130 -1.26 -6.25 3.24
CA HIS A 130 -1.48 -5.56 1.96
C HIS A 130 -2.26 -6.39 0.94
N GLY A 131 -2.61 -7.64 1.25
CA GLY A 131 -3.31 -8.58 0.35
C GLY A 131 -4.79 -8.26 0.13
N VAL A 132 -5.11 -6.98 -0.08
CA VAL A 132 -6.48 -6.49 -0.29
C VAL A 132 -6.86 -6.47 -1.78
N PRO A 133 -8.16 -6.64 -2.11
CA PRO A 133 -8.64 -6.55 -3.49
C PRO A 133 -8.18 -5.29 -4.22
N GLY A 134 -7.73 -5.45 -5.46
CA GLY A 134 -7.21 -4.37 -6.30
C GLY A 134 -5.72 -4.07 -6.14
N ASN A 135 -5.03 -4.63 -5.12
CA ASN A 135 -3.62 -4.33 -4.83
C ASN A 135 -2.61 -5.36 -5.39
N SER A 136 -3.06 -6.34 -6.19
CA SER A 136 -2.17 -7.39 -6.75
C SER A 136 -0.89 -6.87 -7.42
N PRO A 137 -0.91 -5.76 -8.20
CA PRO A 137 0.31 -5.24 -8.82
C PRO A 137 1.36 -4.81 -7.80
N SER A 138 0.95 -4.20 -6.68
CA SER A 138 1.87 -3.78 -5.61
C SER A 138 2.46 -4.96 -4.86
N LEU A 139 1.66 -6.02 -4.63
CA LEU A 139 2.13 -7.24 -3.99
C LEU A 139 3.18 -7.94 -4.85
N GLY A 140 2.92 -8.07 -6.16
CA GLY A 140 3.88 -8.64 -7.11
C GLY A 140 5.18 -7.84 -7.17
N ARG A 141 5.07 -6.51 -7.24
CA ARG A 141 6.24 -5.60 -7.22
C ARG A 141 7.07 -5.79 -5.96
N PHE A 142 6.43 -5.75 -4.79
CA PHE A 142 7.12 -5.94 -3.51
C PHE A 142 7.87 -7.27 -3.45
N ARG A 143 7.19 -8.39 -3.78
CA ARG A 143 7.81 -9.71 -3.81
C ARG A 143 9.01 -9.80 -4.76
N ASN A 144 8.88 -9.21 -5.95
CA ASN A 144 9.94 -9.20 -6.95
C ASN A 144 11.15 -8.37 -6.48
N GLU A 145 10.92 -7.20 -5.88
CA GLU A 145 12.00 -6.37 -5.34
C GLU A 145 12.73 -7.05 -4.17
N VAL A 146 12.00 -7.71 -3.27
CA VAL A 146 12.62 -8.53 -2.21
C VAL A 146 13.51 -9.62 -2.82
N GLY A 147 13.03 -10.32 -3.84
CA GLY A 147 13.82 -11.33 -4.55
C GLY A 147 15.08 -10.75 -5.18
N ARG A 148 15.00 -9.58 -5.82
CA ARG A 148 16.16 -8.88 -6.42
C ARG A 148 17.19 -8.47 -5.35
N ILE A 149 16.72 -7.92 -4.24
CA ILE A 149 17.59 -7.53 -3.12
C ILE A 149 18.32 -8.76 -2.58
N TRP A 150 17.62 -9.85 -2.33
CA TRP A 150 18.21 -11.08 -1.82
C TRP A 150 19.25 -11.67 -2.78
N VAL A 151 18.94 -11.79 -4.06
CA VAL A 151 19.89 -12.21 -5.09
C VAL A 151 21.12 -11.31 -5.11
N GLY A 152 20.95 -9.99 -5.01
CA GLY A 152 22.03 -9.02 -4.94
C GLY A 152 22.97 -9.27 -3.77
N VAL A 153 22.43 -9.55 -2.57
CA VAL A 153 23.21 -9.85 -1.38
C VAL A 153 23.95 -11.19 -1.52
N LEU A 154 23.27 -12.25 -1.98
CA LEU A 154 23.88 -13.55 -2.19
C LEU A 154 25.05 -13.51 -3.20
N ARG A 155 24.91 -12.75 -4.29
CA ARG A 155 25.96 -12.56 -5.29
C ARG A 155 27.20 -11.83 -4.76
N ARG A 156 26.99 -10.91 -3.83
CA ARG A 156 28.10 -10.19 -3.16
C ARG A 156 28.83 -11.02 -2.14
N ARG A 157 28.15 -12.01 -1.54
CA ARG A 157 28.65 -12.86 -0.49
C ARG A 157 29.82 -13.75 -0.94
N SER A 158 29.74 -14.33 -2.16
CA SER A 158 30.77 -15.22 -2.65
C SER A 158 30.79 -15.33 -4.17
N GLN A 159 31.97 -15.63 -4.71
CA GLN A 159 32.14 -15.90 -6.15
C GLN A 159 31.28 -17.08 -6.62
N LYS A 160 31.06 -18.12 -5.78
CA LYS A 160 30.19 -19.24 -6.08
C LYS A 160 28.77 -18.79 -6.41
N PHE A 161 28.17 -17.87 -5.61
CA PHE A 161 26.86 -17.32 -5.90
C PHE A 161 26.86 -16.34 -7.08
N ARG A 162 27.93 -15.59 -7.29
CA ARG A 162 28.09 -14.69 -8.44
C ARG A 162 27.97 -15.44 -9.78
N ARG A 163 28.54 -16.67 -9.85
CA ARG A 163 28.53 -17.53 -11.05
C ARG A 163 27.26 -18.36 -11.21
N ARG A 164 26.35 -18.42 -10.22
CA ARG A 164 25.11 -19.20 -10.31
C ARG A 164 24.19 -18.64 -11.37
N ARG A 165 23.61 -19.54 -12.21
CA ARG A 165 22.62 -19.20 -13.23
C ARG A 165 21.35 -18.65 -12.59
N TRP A 166 20.64 -17.80 -13.30
CA TRP A 166 19.37 -17.22 -12.86
C TRP A 166 18.34 -18.28 -12.44
N GLN A 167 18.29 -19.40 -13.16
CA GLN A 167 17.37 -20.50 -12.84
C GLN A 167 17.51 -21.01 -11.39
N TYR A 168 18.74 -21.09 -10.87
CA TYR A 168 18.98 -21.46 -9.48
C TYR A 168 18.42 -20.39 -8.52
N MET A 169 18.67 -19.13 -8.79
CA MET A 169 18.15 -18.02 -7.97
C MET A 169 16.62 -17.96 -8.01
N ALA A 170 16.00 -18.18 -9.16
CA ALA A 170 14.56 -18.24 -9.32
C ALA A 170 13.93 -19.40 -8.51
N ARG A 171 14.60 -20.57 -8.42
CA ARG A 171 14.16 -21.69 -7.55
C ARG A 171 14.19 -21.30 -6.08
N LEU A 172 15.25 -20.63 -5.61
CA LEU A 172 15.34 -20.13 -4.22
C LEU A 172 14.20 -19.14 -3.92
N ILE A 173 13.97 -18.16 -4.80
CA ILE A 173 12.90 -17.19 -4.66
C ILE A 173 11.52 -17.89 -4.60
N ARG A 174 11.30 -18.87 -5.48
CA ARG A 174 10.04 -19.62 -5.51
C ARG A 174 9.82 -20.43 -4.24
N TYR A 175 10.85 -21.05 -3.73
CA TYR A 175 10.78 -21.89 -2.53
C TYR A 175 10.56 -21.09 -1.25
N TRP A 176 11.27 -19.96 -1.10
CA TRP A 176 11.26 -19.20 0.13
C TRP A 176 10.23 -18.08 0.19
N LEU A 177 10.02 -17.35 -0.91
CA LEU A 177 9.11 -16.21 -0.90
C LEU A 177 7.67 -16.63 -1.22
N PRO A 178 6.71 -16.37 -0.32
CA PRO A 178 5.30 -16.66 -0.55
C PRO A 178 4.79 -16.02 -1.85
N PRO A 179 3.83 -16.66 -2.56
CA PRO A 179 3.22 -16.08 -3.74
C PRO A 179 2.42 -14.82 -3.38
N ALA A 180 2.49 -13.81 -4.25
CA ALA A 180 1.72 -12.59 -4.12
C ALA A 180 0.24 -12.86 -4.47
N ARG A 181 -0.61 -13.03 -3.45
CA ARG A 181 -2.05 -13.31 -3.59
C ARG A 181 -2.87 -12.33 -2.80
N ILE A 182 -4.10 -12.10 -3.24
CA ILE A 182 -5.12 -11.41 -2.44
C ILE A 182 -5.57 -12.38 -1.35
N LEU A 183 -5.57 -11.91 -0.11
CA LEU A 183 -5.89 -12.72 1.07
C LEU A 183 -7.18 -12.26 1.77
N HIS A 184 -7.58 -11.00 1.52
CA HIS A 184 -8.80 -10.44 2.09
C HIS A 184 -9.96 -10.54 1.10
N PRO A 185 -11.19 -10.83 1.58
CA PRO A 185 -12.38 -10.86 0.75
C PRO A 185 -12.72 -9.48 0.19
N TYR A 186 -13.51 -9.43 -0.86
CA TYR A 186 -14.05 -8.17 -1.36
C TYR A 186 -14.96 -7.51 -0.30
N PRO A 187 -15.05 -6.16 -0.26
CA PRO A 187 -15.88 -5.47 0.71
C PRO A 187 -17.34 -5.93 0.72
N ASN A 188 -17.90 -6.21 -0.46
CA ASN A 188 -19.29 -6.69 -0.60
C ASN A 188 -19.52 -8.06 0.07
N GLU A 189 -18.52 -8.94 0.05
CA GLU A 189 -18.58 -10.25 0.69
C GLU A 189 -18.49 -10.11 2.23
N ARG A 190 -17.77 -9.09 2.70
CA ARG A 190 -17.64 -8.80 4.14
C ARG A 190 -18.89 -8.19 4.75
N LEU A 191 -19.66 -7.44 3.95
CA LEU A 191 -20.86 -6.72 4.39
C LEU A 191 -22.14 -7.51 4.13
N ALA A 192 -22.06 -8.66 3.45
CA ALA A 192 -23.16 -9.58 3.32
C ALA A 192 -23.44 -10.20 4.70
N VAL A 193 -24.39 -9.63 5.42
CA VAL A 193 -24.98 -10.24 6.63
C VAL A 193 -25.71 -11.49 6.14
N ARG A 194 -25.27 -12.67 6.59
CA ARG A 194 -25.98 -13.95 6.40
C ARG A 194 -27.12 -14.04 7.37
#